data_3bcb81af825707531ebd919619a72e4c
#
_entry.id   3bcb81af825707531ebd919619a72e4c
#
_cell.length_a   1.000
_cell.length_b   1.000
_cell.length_c   1.000
_cell.angle_alpha   90.00
_cell.angle_beta   90.00
_cell.angle_gamma   90.00
#
_symmetry.space_group_name_H-M   'P 1'
#
loop_
_entity.id
_entity.type
_entity.pdbx_description
1 polymer ?
#
loop_
_entity_poly.entity_id
_entity_poly.type
_entity_poly.pdbx_seq_one_letter_code
_entity_poly.pdbx_strand_id
1 'polypeptide(L)'
;MCIRDSLKTQEGGGEVLRGPTSHSSEVHLRVRCVRFATEVAGVQEIGAIGRGEDMEITTYLEKRLASELSANVIDLCPVGALTSKPYAFAARPWELSKTESIDVMDAVGSNIRVDARGAQVMRVLPRLNEDINEEWISDKTRYAIDGLRRQRLDRPYMRGRDGKLAPANWDDAFLAISAKMKKAKPQ
;
A
#
# COMPACT_ATOMS: atom_id res chain seq x y z
N MET A 1 -16.99 -24.76 -3.79
CA MET A 1 -15.55 -24.74 -3.44
C MET A 1 -15.01 -23.45 -4.01
N CYS A 2 -14.93 -22.37 -3.21
CA CYS A 2 -14.50 -21.06 -3.69
C CYS A 2 -12.98 -21.07 -3.79
N ILE A 3 -12.48 -21.15 -5.00
CA ILE A 3 -11.06 -20.92 -5.28
C ILE A 3 -10.85 -19.42 -5.12
N ARG A 4 -10.17 -19.03 -4.04
CA ARG A 4 -9.70 -17.67 -3.84
C ARG A 4 -8.41 -17.50 -4.63
N ASP A 5 -8.55 -17.19 -5.91
CA ASP A 5 -7.39 -16.80 -6.70
C ASP A 5 -6.95 -15.41 -6.26
N SER A 6 -5.72 -15.31 -5.79
CA SER A 6 -5.10 -14.06 -5.41
C SER A 6 -4.14 -13.62 -6.51
N LEU A 7 -4.31 -12.43 -7.02
CA LEU A 7 -3.28 -11.77 -7.81
C LEU A 7 -2.19 -11.29 -6.85
N LYS A 8 -0.99 -11.84 -6.97
CA LYS A 8 0.14 -11.48 -6.10
C LYS A 8 0.93 -10.33 -6.70
N THR A 9 1.18 -9.32 -5.90
CA THR A 9 2.10 -8.23 -6.26
C THR A 9 3.51 -8.55 -5.77
N GLN A 10 4.52 -8.06 -6.48
CA GLN A 10 5.92 -8.18 -6.07
C GLN A 10 6.23 -7.12 -5.00
N GLU A 11 6.85 -7.44 -3.93
CA GLU A 11 7.37 -6.59 -2.86
C GLU A 11 6.36 -5.74 -2.06
N GLY A 12 6.28 -6.01 -0.78
CA GLY A 12 5.56 -5.19 0.19
C GLY A 12 4.25 -5.76 0.73
N GLY A 13 3.86 -6.99 0.34
CA GLY A 13 2.73 -7.68 0.96
C GLY A 13 1.34 -7.28 0.46
N GLY A 14 1.26 -6.47 -0.58
CA GLY A 14 0.00 -6.16 -1.23
C GLY A 14 -0.47 -7.32 -2.11
N GLU A 15 -1.43 -8.09 -1.65
CA GLU A 15 -2.09 -9.12 -2.43
C GLU A 15 -3.48 -8.63 -2.81
N VAL A 16 -3.76 -8.59 -4.11
CA VAL A 16 -5.09 -8.27 -4.63
C VAL A 16 -5.91 -9.55 -4.65
N LEU A 17 -6.99 -9.58 -3.91
CA LEU A 17 -7.90 -10.72 -3.88
C LEU A 17 -8.96 -10.57 -4.98
N ARG A 18 -9.18 -11.65 -5.71
CA ARG A 18 -10.36 -11.80 -6.54
C ARG A 18 -11.57 -12.09 -5.64
N GLY A 19 -12.63 -11.31 -5.76
CA GLY A 19 -13.87 -11.56 -5.04
C GLY A 19 -14.62 -12.80 -5.57
N PRO A 20 -15.60 -13.34 -4.83
CA PRO A 20 -16.32 -14.55 -5.18
C PRO A 20 -17.26 -14.44 -6.39
N THR A 21 -17.38 -13.28 -6.99
CA THR A 21 -18.33 -13.00 -8.07
C THR A 21 -17.64 -12.70 -9.40
N SER A 22 -16.88 -13.67 -9.89
CA SER A 22 -16.28 -13.60 -11.24
C SER A 22 -17.32 -13.63 -12.38
N HIS A 23 -18.59 -13.78 -12.09
CA HIS A 23 -19.65 -13.97 -13.07
C HIS A 23 -20.58 -12.76 -13.26
N SER A 24 -20.21 -11.57 -12.79
CA SER A 24 -21.03 -10.41 -13.14
C SER A 24 -20.65 -9.90 -14.52
N SER A 25 -21.56 -9.93 -15.45
CA SER A 25 -21.45 -9.43 -16.81
C SER A 25 -20.94 -7.97 -16.89
N GLU A 26 -21.05 -7.21 -15.82
CA GLU A 26 -20.57 -5.83 -15.73
C GLU A 26 -19.05 -5.71 -15.58
N VAL A 27 -18.38 -6.67 -14.93
CA VAL A 27 -16.91 -6.69 -14.83
C VAL A 27 -16.28 -6.91 -16.21
N HIS A 28 -16.92 -7.77 -17.00
CA HIS A 28 -16.41 -8.18 -18.30
C HIS A 28 -16.51 -7.09 -19.36
N LEU A 29 -17.50 -6.19 -19.26
CA LEU A 29 -17.75 -5.18 -20.28
C LEU A 29 -16.77 -3.99 -20.24
N ARG A 30 -16.05 -3.76 -19.14
CA ARG A 30 -15.25 -2.54 -18.99
C ARG A 30 -13.75 -2.72 -19.10
N VAL A 31 -13.20 -3.91 -18.85
CA VAL A 31 -11.76 -4.27 -18.92
C VAL A 31 -10.81 -3.15 -18.44
N ARG A 32 -11.26 -2.31 -17.51
CA ARG A 32 -10.50 -1.15 -17.02
C ARG A 32 -9.16 -1.55 -16.41
N CYS A 33 -9.14 -2.65 -15.66
CA CYS A 33 -7.92 -3.18 -15.05
C CYS A 33 -6.91 -3.65 -16.11
N VAL A 34 -7.37 -4.25 -17.21
CA VAL A 34 -6.50 -4.68 -18.30
C VAL A 34 -5.94 -3.46 -19.04
N ARG A 35 -6.81 -2.48 -19.35
CA ARG A 35 -6.38 -1.24 -20.00
C ARG A 35 -5.42 -0.44 -19.12
N PHE A 36 -5.69 -0.33 -17.84
CA PHE A 36 -4.77 0.31 -16.90
C PHE A 36 -3.40 -0.35 -16.92
N ALA A 37 -3.35 -1.69 -16.84
CA ALA A 37 -2.09 -2.43 -16.85
C ALA A 37 -1.28 -2.17 -18.13
N THR A 38 -1.94 -2.11 -19.30
CA THR A 38 -1.26 -1.93 -20.59
C THR A 38 -0.96 -0.47 -20.92
N GLU A 39 -1.89 0.45 -20.65
CA GLU A 39 -1.80 1.85 -21.10
C GLU A 39 -1.11 2.76 -20.07
N VAL A 40 -1.32 2.52 -18.77
CA VAL A 40 -0.77 3.34 -17.68
C VAL A 40 0.45 2.69 -17.05
N ALA A 41 0.33 1.44 -16.59
CA ALA A 41 1.44 0.72 -15.95
C ALA A 41 2.47 0.16 -16.95
N GLY A 42 2.14 0.10 -18.24
CA GLY A 42 3.05 -0.36 -19.29
C GLY A 42 3.38 -1.85 -19.24
N VAL A 43 2.59 -2.66 -18.54
CA VAL A 43 2.81 -4.11 -18.37
C VAL A 43 1.60 -4.91 -18.86
N GLN A 44 1.86 -6.01 -19.58
CA GLN A 44 0.82 -6.90 -20.09
C GLN A 44 0.74 -8.18 -19.25
N GLU A 45 0.46 -8.03 -17.99
CA GLU A 45 0.42 -9.15 -17.04
C GLU A 45 -1.02 -9.62 -16.74
N ILE A 46 -2.00 -8.76 -17.01
CA ILE A 46 -3.43 -9.06 -16.87
C ILE A 46 -4.05 -9.09 -18.26
N GLY A 47 -4.85 -10.09 -18.53
CA GLY A 47 -5.60 -10.23 -19.77
C GLY A 47 -7.00 -10.72 -19.54
N ALA A 48 -7.82 -10.71 -20.59
CA ALA A 48 -9.14 -11.32 -20.62
C ALA A 48 -9.04 -12.62 -21.42
N ILE A 49 -9.52 -13.70 -20.84
CA ILE A 49 -9.63 -15.03 -21.46
C ILE A 49 -11.12 -15.37 -21.65
N GLY A 50 -11.45 -16.07 -22.71
CA GLY A 50 -12.82 -16.43 -23.02
C GLY A 50 -13.56 -15.35 -23.81
N ARG A 51 -14.86 -15.54 -24.01
CA ARG A 51 -15.72 -14.67 -24.82
C ARG A 51 -17.13 -14.63 -24.24
N GLY A 52 -17.78 -13.48 -24.34
CA GLY A 52 -19.14 -13.30 -23.88
C GLY A 52 -19.26 -13.47 -22.37
N GLU A 53 -20.22 -14.27 -21.91
CA GLU A 53 -20.49 -14.51 -20.49
C GLU A 53 -19.38 -15.31 -19.80
N ASP A 54 -18.61 -16.07 -20.55
CA ASP A 54 -17.47 -16.87 -20.05
C ASP A 54 -16.15 -16.11 -20.05
N MET A 55 -16.16 -14.79 -20.28
CA MET A 55 -14.96 -13.98 -20.24
C MET A 55 -14.43 -13.88 -18.81
N GLU A 56 -13.17 -14.18 -18.60
CA GLU A 56 -12.51 -14.12 -17.31
C GLU A 56 -11.25 -13.23 -17.37
N ILE A 57 -11.10 -12.37 -16.37
CA ILE A 57 -9.88 -11.55 -16.21
C ILE A 57 -8.91 -12.34 -15.34
N THR A 58 -7.75 -12.64 -15.88
CA THR A 58 -6.72 -13.42 -15.20
C THR A 58 -5.32 -12.97 -15.58
N THR A 59 -4.33 -13.44 -14.84
CA THR A 59 -2.92 -13.26 -15.20
C THR A 59 -2.44 -14.37 -16.10
N TYR A 60 -1.49 -14.07 -16.97
CA TYR A 60 -0.89 -15.08 -17.83
C TYR A 60 -0.09 -16.10 -17.01
N LEU A 61 -0.44 -17.38 -17.10
CA LEU A 61 0.21 -18.49 -16.39
C LEU A 61 0.41 -18.24 -14.89
N GLU A 62 -0.57 -17.66 -14.21
CA GLU A 62 -0.50 -17.33 -12.78
C GLU A 62 0.70 -16.45 -12.39
N LYS A 63 1.25 -15.70 -13.34
CA LYS A 63 2.31 -14.74 -13.06
C LYS A 63 1.84 -13.69 -12.05
N ARG A 64 2.77 -13.23 -11.24
CA ARG A 64 2.53 -12.11 -10.33
C ARG A 64 2.46 -10.81 -11.11
N LEU A 65 1.66 -9.88 -10.64
CA LEU A 65 1.71 -8.50 -11.10
C LEU A 65 3.01 -7.87 -10.57
N ALA A 66 3.91 -7.50 -11.48
CA ALA A 66 5.23 -6.99 -11.12
C ALA A 66 5.29 -5.46 -11.11
N SER A 67 4.25 -4.78 -11.60
CA SER A 67 4.21 -3.32 -11.64
C SER A 67 4.05 -2.72 -10.23
N GLU A 68 4.83 -1.68 -9.93
CA GLU A 68 4.69 -0.89 -8.70
C GLU A 68 3.35 -0.14 -8.59
N LEU A 69 2.58 -0.09 -9.66
CA LEU A 69 1.25 0.52 -9.71
C LEU A 69 0.12 -0.52 -9.65
N SER A 70 0.46 -1.78 -9.44
CA SER A 70 -0.49 -2.91 -9.59
C SER A 70 -1.73 -2.79 -8.71
N ALA A 71 -1.60 -2.28 -7.50
CA ALA A 71 -2.73 -2.18 -6.58
C ALA A 71 -3.76 -1.09 -6.94
N ASN A 72 -3.46 -0.20 -7.90
CA ASN A 72 -4.45 0.77 -8.37
C ASN A 72 -5.64 0.11 -9.10
N VAL A 73 -5.49 -1.12 -9.58
CA VAL A 73 -6.60 -1.89 -10.15
C VAL A 73 -7.74 -2.13 -9.14
N ILE A 74 -7.44 -2.07 -7.84
CA ILE A 74 -8.44 -2.20 -6.76
C ILE A 74 -9.38 -1.01 -6.78
N ASP A 75 -8.85 0.19 -6.93
CA ASP A 75 -9.63 1.43 -6.95
C ASP A 75 -10.42 1.58 -8.25
N LEU A 76 -9.88 1.04 -9.35
CA LEU A 76 -10.53 1.03 -10.64
C LEU A 76 -11.68 0.03 -10.76
N CYS A 77 -11.73 -0.99 -9.89
CA CYS A 77 -12.74 -2.03 -9.94
C CYS A 77 -14.08 -1.55 -9.34
N PRO A 78 -15.10 -1.23 -10.15
CA PRO A 78 -16.33 -0.62 -9.65
C PRO A 78 -17.22 -1.61 -8.87
N VAL A 79 -17.00 -2.90 -9.07
CA VAL A 79 -17.84 -3.97 -8.51
C VAL A 79 -17.20 -4.69 -7.33
N GLY A 80 -16.00 -4.30 -6.92
CA GLY A 80 -15.29 -4.93 -5.80
C GLY A 80 -14.85 -6.37 -6.06
N ALA A 81 -14.67 -6.74 -7.33
CA ALA A 81 -14.13 -8.05 -7.71
C ALA A 81 -12.63 -8.15 -7.35
N LEU A 82 -11.92 -7.04 -7.42
CA LEU A 82 -10.53 -6.92 -6.97
C LEU A 82 -10.51 -6.14 -5.67
N THR A 83 -9.90 -6.70 -4.63
CA THR A 83 -9.85 -6.10 -3.30
C THR A 83 -8.45 -6.22 -2.70
N SER A 84 -8.13 -5.30 -1.80
CA SER A 84 -6.87 -5.35 -1.05
C SER A 84 -6.94 -6.43 0.02
N LYS A 85 -6.08 -7.44 -0.04
CA LYS A 85 -6.05 -8.52 0.94
C LYS A 85 -5.87 -8.05 2.39
N PRO A 86 -4.96 -7.09 2.70
CA PRO A 86 -4.80 -6.61 4.06
C PRO A 86 -6.02 -5.87 4.62
N TYR A 87 -6.83 -5.27 3.74
CA TYR A 87 -8.00 -4.48 4.12
C TYR A 87 -9.33 -5.23 3.96
N ALA A 88 -9.38 -6.28 3.13
CA ALA A 88 -10.60 -7.02 2.86
C ALA A 88 -11.25 -7.50 4.17
N PHE A 89 -12.53 -7.14 4.34
CA PHE A 89 -13.36 -7.48 5.52
C PHE A 89 -12.88 -6.90 6.87
N ALA A 90 -11.88 -5.99 6.88
CA ALA A 90 -11.34 -5.42 8.11
C ALA A 90 -12.19 -4.29 8.69
N ALA A 91 -12.76 -3.44 7.85
CA ALA A 91 -13.59 -2.31 8.26
C ALA A 91 -14.54 -1.87 7.15
N ARG A 92 -15.58 -1.12 7.53
CA ARG A 92 -16.50 -0.49 6.60
C ARG A 92 -16.10 0.96 6.33
N PRO A 93 -16.35 1.51 5.13
CA PRO A 93 -15.93 2.88 4.77
C PRO A 93 -16.50 3.97 5.69
N TRP A 94 -17.67 3.77 6.29
CA TRP A 94 -18.31 4.73 7.18
C TRP A 94 -17.77 4.71 8.61
N GLU A 95 -17.01 3.68 8.98
CA GLU A 95 -16.36 3.58 10.30
C GLU A 95 -15.02 4.32 10.34
N LEU A 96 -14.56 4.79 9.19
CA LEU A 96 -13.21 5.34 9.01
C LEU A 96 -13.23 6.87 9.04
N SER A 97 -12.33 7.43 9.81
CA SER A 97 -11.96 8.84 9.69
C SER A 97 -11.03 9.02 8.50
N LYS A 98 -11.32 10.03 7.68
CA LYS A 98 -10.59 10.33 6.44
C LYS A 98 -9.73 11.56 6.65
N THR A 99 -8.43 11.44 6.47
CA THR A 99 -7.48 12.56 6.60
C THR A 99 -6.69 12.69 5.30
N GLU A 100 -6.68 13.87 4.74
CA GLU A 100 -5.86 14.18 3.57
C GLU A 100 -4.43 14.45 4.00
N SER A 101 -3.47 13.94 3.23
CA SER A 101 -2.05 14.05 3.52
C SER A 101 -1.22 13.97 2.24
N ILE A 102 0.08 14.07 2.41
CA ILE A 102 1.08 13.89 1.35
C ILE A 102 1.99 12.75 1.78
N ASP A 103 2.36 11.88 0.85
CA ASP A 103 3.29 10.80 1.13
C ASP A 103 4.71 11.35 1.27
N VAL A 104 5.33 11.10 2.43
CA VAL A 104 6.71 11.49 2.74
C VAL A 104 7.72 10.36 2.46
N MET A 105 7.25 9.19 2.11
CA MET A 105 8.10 8.01 1.83
C MET A 105 8.40 7.85 0.34
N ASP A 106 7.71 8.60 -0.50
CA ASP A 106 7.91 8.68 -1.93
C ASP A 106 8.51 10.04 -2.31
N ALA A 107 9.51 10.04 -3.19
CA ALA A 107 10.16 11.26 -3.70
C ALA A 107 9.21 12.11 -4.57
N VAL A 108 8.16 11.53 -5.11
CA VAL A 108 7.14 12.23 -5.89
C VAL A 108 6.28 13.15 -5.02
N GLY A 109 6.11 12.80 -3.73
CA GLY A 109 5.23 13.54 -2.84
C GLY A 109 3.75 13.35 -3.18
N SER A 110 3.37 12.12 -3.49
CA SER A 110 2.01 11.77 -3.92
C SER A 110 0.97 12.23 -2.92
N ASN A 111 -0.12 12.80 -3.43
CA ASN A 111 -1.26 13.21 -2.63
C ASN A 111 -2.08 12.00 -2.24
N ILE A 112 -2.29 11.81 -0.95
CA ILE A 112 -2.94 10.64 -0.39
C ILE A 112 -4.07 11.00 0.56
N ARG A 113 -4.95 10.04 0.75
CA ARG A 113 -5.96 10.05 1.81
C ARG A 113 -5.70 8.86 2.72
N VAL A 114 -5.52 9.15 3.99
CA VAL A 114 -5.31 8.15 5.02
C VAL A 114 -6.66 7.87 5.70
N ASP A 115 -7.10 6.65 5.64
CA ASP A 115 -8.32 6.18 6.28
C ASP A 115 -7.95 5.42 7.57
N ALA A 116 -8.36 5.94 8.74
CA ALA A 116 -8.02 5.40 10.05
C ALA A 116 -9.27 5.04 10.87
N ARG A 117 -9.14 4.04 11.73
CA ARG A 117 -10.14 3.67 12.76
C ARG A 117 -9.51 3.85 14.14
N GLY A 118 -9.91 4.91 14.84
CA GLY A 118 -9.24 5.33 16.08
C GLY A 118 -7.78 5.69 15.82
N ALA A 119 -6.87 5.08 16.54
CA ALA A 119 -5.42 5.29 16.39
C ALA A 119 -4.77 4.41 15.30
N GLN A 120 -5.56 3.59 14.59
CA GLN A 120 -5.03 2.63 13.65
C GLN A 120 -5.31 3.05 12.21
N VAL A 121 -4.25 3.22 11.42
CA VAL A 121 -4.37 3.38 9.97
C VAL A 121 -4.80 2.05 9.35
N MET A 122 -5.87 2.08 8.58
CA MET A 122 -6.47 0.90 7.95
C MET A 122 -6.07 0.76 6.49
N ARG A 123 -6.06 1.88 5.76
CA ARG A 123 -5.66 1.93 4.34
C ARG A 123 -5.23 3.31 3.93
N VAL A 124 -4.47 3.36 2.83
CA VAL A 124 -4.11 4.60 2.12
C VAL A 124 -4.70 4.52 0.71
N LEU A 125 -5.30 5.60 0.28
CA LEU A 125 -5.89 5.75 -1.05
C LEU A 125 -5.29 6.97 -1.76
N PRO A 126 -5.23 6.98 -3.09
CA PRO A 126 -4.83 8.15 -3.84
C PRO A 126 -5.84 9.28 -3.66
N ARG A 127 -5.35 10.51 -3.73
CA ARG A 127 -6.15 11.73 -3.89
C ARG A 127 -5.77 12.36 -5.22
N LEU A 128 -6.78 12.76 -5.98
CA LEU A 128 -6.58 13.38 -7.29
C LEU A 128 -5.70 14.63 -7.18
N ASN A 129 -4.62 14.64 -7.91
CA ASN A 129 -3.79 15.81 -8.18
C ASN A 129 -3.12 15.65 -9.55
N GLU A 130 -3.66 16.33 -10.55
CA GLU A 130 -3.23 16.17 -11.95
C GLU A 130 -1.77 16.61 -12.18
N ASP A 131 -1.24 17.51 -11.35
CA ASP A 131 0.12 18.02 -11.51
C ASP A 131 1.20 17.09 -10.94
N ILE A 132 0.84 16.15 -10.04
CA ILE A 132 1.81 15.36 -9.30
C ILE A 132 1.62 13.86 -9.50
N ASN A 133 0.48 13.31 -9.12
CA ASN A 133 0.24 11.87 -9.10
C ASN A 133 -1.03 11.45 -9.83
N GLU A 134 -1.72 12.37 -10.47
CA GLU A 134 -3.02 12.11 -11.10
C GLU A 134 -3.97 11.36 -10.12
N GLU A 135 -4.41 10.16 -10.49
CA GLU A 135 -5.26 9.29 -9.65
C GLU A 135 -4.49 8.08 -9.08
N TRP A 136 -3.17 8.06 -9.23
CA TRP A 136 -2.36 6.87 -8.96
C TRP A 136 -1.45 7.04 -7.76
N ILE A 137 -1.18 5.94 -7.06
CA ILE A 137 -0.13 5.85 -6.04
C ILE A 137 0.63 4.55 -6.21
N SER A 138 1.89 4.55 -5.78
CA SER A 138 2.70 3.34 -5.79
C SER A 138 2.21 2.33 -4.74
N ASP A 139 2.46 1.05 -4.97
CA ASP A 139 2.16 -0.01 -4.03
C ASP A 139 2.92 0.17 -2.71
N LYS A 140 4.14 0.73 -2.78
CA LYS A 140 4.92 1.13 -1.61
C LYS A 140 4.16 2.12 -0.74
N THR A 141 3.65 3.21 -1.31
CA THR A 141 2.84 4.20 -0.60
C THR A 141 1.60 3.57 0.02
N ARG A 142 0.94 2.71 -0.73
CA ARG A 142 -0.30 2.06 -0.30
C ARG A 142 -0.12 1.12 0.90
N TYR A 143 0.98 0.36 0.94
CA TYR A 143 1.20 -0.73 1.90
C TYR A 143 2.26 -0.43 2.97
N ALA A 144 2.99 0.67 2.87
CA ALA A 144 4.00 1.07 3.86
C ALA A 144 3.44 1.29 5.28
N ILE A 145 2.12 1.40 5.42
CA ILE A 145 1.42 1.56 6.70
C ILE A 145 1.67 0.40 7.69
N ASP A 146 2.04 -0.76 7.20
CA ASP A 146 2.39 -1.89 8.08
C ASP A 146 3.59 -1.58 8.97
N GLY A 147 4.53 -0.75 8.49
CA GLY A 147 5.66 -0.25 9.27
C GLY A 147 5.26 0.64 10.44
N LEU A 148 4.06 1.21 10.44
CA LEU A 148 3.56 2.00 11.58
C LEU A 148 3.22 1.14 12.80
N ARG A 149 3.03 -0.16 12.62
CA ARG A 149 2.59 -1.09 13.67
C ARG A 149 3.71 -1.99 14.19
N ARG A 150 4.81 -2.10 13.45
CA ARG A 150 5.87 -3.08 13.75
C ARG A 150 7.20 -2.39 13.98
N GLN A 151 7.93 -2.85 14.99
CA GLN A 151 9.31 -2.44 15.27
C GLN A 151 9.51 -0.92 15.38
N ARG A 152 8.50 -0.20 15.88
CA ARG A 152 8.61 1.23 16.15
C ARG A 152 9.44 1.47 17.41
N LEU A 153 10.35 2.42 17.34
CA LEU A 153 11.05 2.91 18.52
C LEU A 153 10.08 3.76 19.34
N ASP A 154 9.72 3.31 20.52
CA ASP A 154 8.81 3.97 21.47
C ASP A 154 9.55 4.80 22.54
N ARG A 155 10.86 4.58 22.65
CA ARG A 155 11.75 5.23 23.62
C ARG A 155 13.16 5.35 23.05
N PRO A 156 14.01 6.24 23.63
CA PRO A 156 15.40 6.34 23.22
C PRO A 156 16.19 5.08 23.63
N TYR A 157 17.20 4.76 22.85
CA TYR A 157 18.16 3.71 23.12
C TYR A 157 19.55 4.29 23.16
N MET A 158 20.30 3.96 24.20
CA MET A 158 21.68 4.39 24.36
C MET A 158 22.62 3.18 24.33
N ARG A 159 23.83 3.40 23.83
CA ARG A 159 24.87 2.37 23.81
C ARG A 159 25.53 2.29 25.19
N GLY A 160 25.40 1.15 25.82
CA GLY A 160 26.04 0.82 27.09
C GLY A 160 27.56 0.64 26.96
N ARG A 161 28.24 0.38 28.09
CA ARG A 161 29.68 0.11 28.13
C ARG A 161 30.08 -1.16 27.37
N ASP A 162 29.20 -2.11 27.31
CA ASP A 162 29.29 -3.38 26.57
C ASP A 162 29.00 -3.23 25.07
N GLY A 163 28.82 -2.02 24.57
CA GLY A 163 28.58 -1.74 23.17
C GLY A 163 27.18 -2.06 22.68
N LYS A 164 26.30 -2.65 23.49
CA LYS A 164 24.92 -2.97 23.15
C LYS A 164 23.99 -1.77 23.36
N LEU A 165 22.92 -1.70 22.55
CA LEU A 165 21.86 -0.70 22.73
C LEU A 165 20.94 -1.16 23.85
N ALA A 166 20.72 -0.32 24.85
CA ALA A 166 19.78 -0.52 25.94
C ALA A 166 18.76 0.63 25.98
N PRO A 167 17.50 0.37 26.40
CA PRO A 167 16.51 1.41 26.57
C PRO A 167 16.96 2.43 27.62
N ALA A 168 16.73 3.71 27.38
CA ALA A 168 17.12 4.81 28.24
C ALA A 168 15.96 5.80 28.42
N ASN A 169 16.08 6.70 29.39
CA ASN A 169 15.17 7.81 29.55
C ASN A 169 15.57 8.97 28.62
N TRP A 170 14.62 9.85 28.33
CA TRP A 170 14.86 11.03 27.48
C TRP A 170 15.90 11.97 28.08
N ASP A 171 15.88 12.17 29.39
CA ASP A 171 16.85 13.04 30.07
C ASP A 171 18.29 12.54 29.93
N ASP A 172 18.50 11.22 30.11
CA ASP A 172 19.80 10.59 29.91
C ASP A 172 20.26 10.71 28.45
N ALA A 173 19.34 10.54 27.50
CA ALA A 173 19.65 10.67 26.08
C ALA A 173 20.06 12.12 25.75
N PHE A 174 19.35 13.12 26.25
CA PHE A 174 19.69 14.53 26.03
C PHE A 174 21.03 14.94 26.68
N LEU A 175 21.31 14.42 27.88
CA LEU A 175 22.60 14.63 28.50
C LEU A 175 23.75 14.04 27.69
N ALA A 176 23.57 12.83 27.16
CA ALA A 176 24.56 12.18 26.32
C ALA A 176 24.79 12.94 24.99
N ILE A 177 23.71 13.41 24.35
CA ILE A 177 23.79 14.24 23.15
C ILE A 177 24.55 15.53 23.45
N SER A 178 24.17 16.27 24.50
CA SER A 178 24.80 17.50 24.92
C SER A 178 26.31 17.33 25.20
N ALA A 179 26.67 16.25 25.90
CA ALA A 179 28.06 15.93 26.16
C ALA A 179 28.88 15.66 24.89
N LYS A 180 28.27 14.97 23.89
CA LYS A 180 28.91 14.76 22.59
C LYS A 180 29.04 16.04 21.78
N MET A 181 28.00 16.86 21.76
CA MET A 181 28.03 18.17 21.05
C MET A 181 29.12 19.10 21.58
N LYS A 182 29.30 19.15 22.91
CA LYS A 182 30.38 19.95 23.53
C LYS A 182 31.78 19.45 23.16
N LYS A 183 31.94 18.17 22.84
CA LYS A 183 33.22 17.57 22.42
C LYS A 183 33.46 17.67 20.91
N ALA A 184 32.42 17.89 20.12
CA ALA A 184 32.55 18.05 18.69
C ALA A 184 33.24 19.39 18.36
N LYS A 185 34.40 19.33 17.70
CA LYS A 185 35.05 20.55 17.19
C LYS A 185 34.29 20.96 15.91
N PRO A 186 34.04 22.26 15.73
CA PRO A 186 33.57 22.76 14.44
C PRO A 186 34.64 22.47 13.38
N GLN A 187 34.23 21.91 12.27
CA GLN A 187 35.05 21.78 11.06
C GLN A 187 35.10 23.11 10.33
#